data_c343d55321679d31b0c25affc5bce325
#
_entry.id   c343d55321679d31b0c25affc5bce325
#
_cell.length_a   1.000
_cell.length_b   1.000
_cell.length_c   1.000
_cell.angle_alpha   90.00
_cell.angle_beta   90.00
_cell.angle_gamma   90.00
#
_symmetry.space_group_name_H-M   'P 1'
#
loop_
_entity.id
_entity.type
_entity.pdbx_description
1 polymer ?
#
loop_
_entity_poly.entity_id
_entity_poly.type
_entity_poly.pdbx_seq_one_letter_code
_entity_poly.pdbx_strand_id
1 'polypeptide(L)' 'MPQKLTYTKAVEELEKILTELESNEDVNMELISEKVKRATELMKFCKKTLYELNRELEKAIETIED' A
#
# COMPACT_ATOMS: atom_id res chain seq x y z
N MET A 1 15.69 13.00 -7.43
CA MET A 1 15.19 11.87 -8.20
C MET A 1 13.84 11.43 -7.70
N PRO A 2 12.88 11.28 -8.59
CA PRO A 2 11.60 10.74 -8.16
C PRO A 2 11.80 9.31 -7.70
N GLN A 3 11.44 9.04 -6.47
CA GLN A 3 11.53 7.69 -5.95
C GLN A 3 10.37 6.87 -6.48
N LYS A 4 10.71 5.75 -7.08
CA LYS A 4 9.69 4.84 -7.58
C LYS A 4 9.02 4.19 -6.38
N LEU A 5 7.70 4.23 -6.35
CA LEU A 5 6.95 3.61 -5.27
C LEU A 5 7.08 2.09 -5.37
N THR A 6 7.49 1.47 -4.26
CA THR A 6 7.58 0.02 -4.16
C THR A 6 6.58 -0.49 -3.13
N TYR A 7 6.31 -1.79 -3.15
CA TYR A 7 5.41 -2.40 -2.19
C TYR A 7 5.86 -2.13 -0.74
N THR A 8 7.14 -2.34 -0.48
CA THR A 8 7.70 -2.12 0.86
C THR A 8 7.53 -0.68 1.30
N LYS A 9 7.82 0.27 0.42
CA LYS A 9 7.67 1.69 0.75
C LYS A 9 6.20 2.07 0.94
N ALA A 10 5.31 1.49 0.15
CA ALA A 10 3.88 1.75 0.30
C ALA A 10 3.38 1.24 1.65
N VAL A 11 3.80 0.06 2.07
CA VAL A 11 3.42 -0.50 3.37
C VAL A 11 3.98 0.36 4.50
N GLU A 12 5.24 0.78 4.40
CA GLU A 12 5.85 1.64 5.42
C GLU A 12 5.10 2.96 5.55
N GLU A 13 4.73 3.57 4.43
CA GLU A 13 3.97 4.82 4.45
C GLU A 13 2.58 4.62 5.04
N LEU A 14 1.93 3.50 4.71
CA LEU A 14 0.63 3.17 5.30
C LEU A 14 0.71 3.03 6.82
N GLU A 15 1.73 2.33 7.30
CA GLU A 15 1.93 2.18 8.73
C GLU A 15 2.16 3.51 9.42
N LYS A 16 2.92 4.39 8.78
CA LYS A 16 3.18 5.72 9.32
C LYS A 16 1.88 6.54 9.39
N ILE A 17 1.08 6.49 8.34
CA ILE A 17 -0.21 7.20 8.32
C ILE A 17 -1.11 6.68 9.43
N LEU A 18 -1.19 5.37 9.59
CA LEU A 18 -2.01 4.76 10.62
C LEU A 18 -1.56 5.19 12.01
N THR A 19 -0.25 5.17 12.25
CA THR A 19 0.30 5.61 13.52
C THR A 19 -0.03 7.07 13.81
N GLU A 20 0.10 7.92 12.81
CA GLU A 20 -0.23 9.34 12.96
C GLU A 20 -1.71 9.55 13.28
N LEU A 21 -2.59 8.80 12.64
CA LEU A 21 -4.02 8.89 12.89
C LEU A 21 -4.38 8.41 14.29
N GLU A 22 -3.73 7.35 14.75
CA GLU A 22 -3.99 6.80 16.09
C GLU A 22 -3.48 7.71 17.20
N SER A 23 -2.34 8.36 16.99
CA SER A 23 -1.70 9.18 18.04
C SER A 23 -2.09 10.65 17.96
N ASN A 24 -2.90 11.04 17.01
CA ASN A 24 -3.25 12.42 16.79
C ASN A 24 -4.31 12.89 17.80
N GLU A 25 -3.89 13.76 18.72
CA GLU A 25 -4.79 14.33 19.72
C GLU A 25 -5.60 15.48 19.16
N ASP A 26 -5.07 16.14 18.12
CA ASP A 26 -5.77 17.23 17.45
C ASP A 26 -6.46 16.69 16.21
N VAL A 27 -7.77 16.57 16.27
CA VAL A 27 -8.54 16.07 15.15
C VAL A 27 -8.77 17.19 14.15
N ASN A 28 -7.97 17.19 13.09
CA ASN A 28 -8.13 18.11 11.95
C ASN A 28 -8.73 17.33 10.79
N MET A 29 -9.98 17.60 10.48
CA MET A 29 -10.70 16.85 9.44
C MET A 29 -10.05 16.96 8.07
N GLU A 30 -9.47 18.12 7.75
CA GLU A 30 -8.79 18.29 6.47
C GLU A 30 -7.56 17.40 6.37
N LEU A 31 -6.78 17.35 7.44
CA LEU A 31 -5.58 16.52 7.49
C LEU A 31 -5.93 15.03 7.44
N ILE A 32 -6.97 14.64 8.17
CA ILE A 32 -7.44 13.26 8.16
C ILE A 32 -7.91 12.88 6.76
N SER A 33 -8.65 13.77 6.10
CA SER A 33 -9.13 13.52 4.74
C SER A 33 -7.99 13.31 3.76
N GLU A 34 -6.95 14.15 3.84
CA GLU A 34 -5.77 14.00 2.98
C GLU A 34 -5.04 12.69 3.23
N LYS A 35 -4.89 12.33 4.50
CA LYS A 35 -4.21 11.09 4.86
C LYS A 35 -5.01 9.86 4.41
N VAL A 36 -6.33 9.92 4.52
CA VAL A 36 -7.19 8.84 4.06
C VAL A 36 -7.12 8.68 2.55
N LYS A 37 -7.08 9.79 1.81
CA LYS A 37 -6.90 9.74 0.37
C LYS A 37 -5.58 9.10 -0.01
N ARG A 38 -4.51 9.51 0.66
CA ARG A 38 -3.19 8.93 0.38
C ARG A 38 -3.16 7.45 0.73
N ALA A 39 -3.72 7.08 1.88
CA ALA A 39 -3.80 5.68 2.30
C ALA A 39 -4.57 4.84 1.28
N THR A 40 -5.66 5.39 0.73
CA THR A 40 -6.44 4.70 -0.28
C THR A 40 -5.62 4.43 -1.54
N GLU A 41 -4.85 5.43 -1.98
CA GLU A 41 -3.97 5.26 -3.14
C GLU A 41 -2.93 4.20 -2.89
N LEU A 42 -2.34 4.20 -1.69
CA LEU A 42 -1.33 3.22 -1.33
C LEU A 42 -1.91 1.81 -1.26
N MET A 43 -3.12 1.68 -0.71
CA MET A 43 -3.80 0.40 -0.66
C MET A 43 -4.11 -0.15 -2.05
N LYS A 44 -4.53 0.71 -2.96
CA LYS A 44 -4.76 0.31 -4.35
C LYS A 44 -3.48 -0.18 -5.01
N PHE A 45 -2.39 0.52 -4.77
CA PHE A 45 -1.08 0.12 -5.28
C PHE A 45 -0.67 -1.24 -4.73
N CYS A 46 -0.80 -1.44 -3.42
CA CYS A 46 -0.45 -2.71 -2.79
C CYS A 46 -1.31 -3.85 -3.31
N LYS A 47 -2.60 -3.61 -3.45
CA LYS A 47 -3.53 -4.61 -3.97
C LYS A 47 -3.15 -5.02 -5.39
N LYS A 48 -2.84 -4.06 -6.23
CA LYS A 48 -2.42 -4.33 -7.61
C LYS A 48 -1.13 -5.14 -7.64
N THR A 49 -0.16 -4.77 -6.83
CA THR A 49 1.12 -5.46 -6.76
C THR A 49 0.95 -6.90 -6.30
N LEU A 50 0.14 -7.12 -5.27
CA LEU A 50 -0.15 -8.47 -4.78
C LEU A 50 -0.86 -9.30 -5.84
N TYR A 51 -1.77 -8.70 -6.56
CA TYR A 51 -2.49 -9.39 -7.62
C TYR A 51 -1.53 -9.85 -8.73
N GLU A 52 -0.62 -8.97 -9.13
CA GLU A 52 0.38 -9.30 -10.15
C GLU A 52 1.32 -10.41 -9.69
N LEU A 53 1.76 -10.35 -8.44
CA LEU A 53 2.62 -11.39 -7.87
C LEU A 53 1.90 -12.73 -7.81
N ASN A 54 0.64 -12.72 -7.44
CA ASN A 54 -0.17 -13.93 -7.39
C ASN A 54 -0.31 -14.57 -8.76
N ARG A 55 -0.49 -13.76 -9.80
CA ARG A 55 -0.57 -14.27 -11.17
C ARG A 55 0.75 -14.91 -11.59
N GLU A 56 1.86 -14.30 -11.24
CA GLU A 56 3.18 -14.87 -11.56
C GLU A 56 3.41 -16.19 -10.84
N LEU A 57 2.97 -16.27 -9.57
CA LEU A 57 3.06 -17.50 -8.81
C LEU A 57 2.22 -18.61 -9.43
N GLU A 58 1.01 -18.30 -9.87
CA GLU A 58 0.16 -19.26 -10.53
C GLU A 58 0.79 -19.80 -11.80
N LYS A 59 1.41 -18.94 -12.59
CA LYS A 59 2.11 -19.36 -13.80
C LYS A 59 3.29 -20.27 -13.48
N ALA A 60 4.04 -19.94 -12.43
CA ALA A 60 5.17 -20.76 -12.01
C ALA A 60 4.72 -22.14 -11.55
N ILE A 61 3.62 -22.20 -10.81
CA ILE A 61 3.05 -23.46 -10.35
C ILE A 61 2.58 -24.30 -11.53
N GLU A 62 1.89 -23.70 -12.49
CA GLU A 62 1.44 -24.41 -13.68
C GLU A 62 2.62 -25.01 -14.46
N THR A 63 3.72 -24.29 -14.55
CA THR A 63 4.91 -24.77 -15.23
C THR A 63 5.54 -25.96 -14.51
N ILE A 64 5.49 -25.96 -13.18
CA ILE A 64 6.07 -27.02 -12.36
C ILE A 64 5.21 -28.29 -12.35
N GLU A 65 3.91 -28.15 -12.50
CA GLU A 65 2.97 -29.27 -12.45
C GLU A 65 2.87 -30.11 -13.71
N ASP A 66 3.80 -30.04 -14.57
CA ASP A 66 3.79 -30.86 -15.78
C ASP A 66 4.12 -32.31 -15.50
#